data_c6d24baefef4f54659741c7497097da4
#
_entry.id   c6d24baefef4f54659741c7497097da4
#
_cell.length_a   1.000
_cell.length_b   1.000
_cell.length_c   1.000
_cell.angle_alpha   90.00
_cell.angle_beta   90.00
_cell.angle_gamma   90.00
#
_symmetry.space_group_name_H-M   'P 1'
#
loop_
_entity.id
_entity.type
_entity.pdbx_description
1 polymer ?
#
loop_
_entity_poly.entity_id
_entity_poly.type
_entity_poly.pdbx_seq_one_letter_code
_entity_poly.pdbx_strand_id
1 'polypeptide(L)'
;MTEGNPTAIATDRASVPVLAIVALSLAALASGASLRVTDAMLPRLASEFSISLGAASQVVTVFAIAYGFAQLLFGPLGDRFGKYRVIAAACAASAVTSTLCGLAPGHSSLLAARLLAGVTAAAVIPLAMAWIGDVVPYEQRQPVLARFLIGQISGFALGTWAGGFAADHLDWRTPFFVLGGFFLLMALMLARMQRRLPAAALQRAPRDGKRSSTWGEFRAVLASRWGRVVLLAVFLEGGSLYGALPFVATHLHERFGLSLSSSGAMVMVFAAGGLVFALGAKRLVQHMREAALVRGGAVLMAGTLMLVAFAPAWWWALPACMLMGFGYYMMHNTLQVQATQMAPERRGAAVAAFAGAFFLGQSVGVALAGLLVEGMGTAWVLAAGGVAVGFAAWNFNRQRRGLLAAGPAATQAPGAG
;
A
#
# COMPACT_ATOMS: atom_id res chain seq x y z
N MET A 1 -6.65 27.34 60.14
CA MET A 1 -5.62 26.83 59.21
C MET A 1 -6.00 25.40 58.90
N THR A 2 -6.72 25.19 57.81
CA THR A 2 -7.09 23.85 57.29
C THR A 2 -6.46 23.71 55.93
N GLU A 3 -5.37 22.95 55.88
CA GLU A 3 -4.69 22.63 54.63
C GLU A 3 -5.63 21.76 53.75
N GLY A 4 -6.04 22.33 52.64
CA GLY A 4 -6.74 21.59 51.58
C GLY A 4 -5.79 20.65 50.86
N ASN A 5 -6.06 19.37 51.02
CA ASN A 5 -5.42 18.29 50.29
C ASN A 5 -5.71 18.43 48.76
N PRO A 6 -4.70 18.61 47.90
CA PRO A 6 -4.96 18.57 46.46
C PRO A 6 -5.21 17.12 46.05
N THR A 7 -6.50 16.73 45.96
CA THR A 7 -6.92 15.49 45.35
C THR A 7 -6.31 15.38 43.96
N ALA A 8 -5.32 14.51 43.87
CA ALA A 8 -4.73 14.08 42.61
C ALA A 8 -5.87 13.65 41.67
N ILE A 9 -6.07 14.40 40.60
CA ILE A 9 -6.88 13.97 39.46
C ILE A 9 -6.16 12.75 38.90
N ALA A 10 -6.62 11.57 39.32
CA ALA A 10 -6.23 10.32 38.70
C ALA A 10 -6.68 10.41 37.24
N THR A 11 -5.76 10.76 36.37
CA THR A 11 -5.97 10.61 34.94
C THR A 11 -6.18 9.13 34.69
N ASP A 12 -7.43 8.76 34.50
CA ASP A 12 -7.86 7.45 34.05
C ASP A 12 -7.09 7.19 32.75
N ARG A 13 -5.98 6.45 32.83
CA ARG A 13 -5.17 6.03 31.68
C ARG A 13 -6.06 5.06 30.93
N ALA A 14 -6.84 5.59 29.99
CA ALA A 14 -7.65 4.79 29.10
C ALA A 14 -6.75 3.68 28.53
N SER A 15 -7.02 2.44 28.95
CA SER A 15 -6.25 1.29 28.51
C SER A 15 -6.29 1.21 27.00
N VAL A 16 -5.13 1.04 26.36
CA VAL A 16 -5.03 0.89 24.90
C VAL A 16 -5.99 -0.22 24.44
N PRO A 17 -6.93 0.03 23.53
CA PRO A 17 -7.95 -0.97 23.15
C PRO A 17 -7.32 -2.06 22.26
N VAL A 18 -6.51 -2.94 22.89
CA VAL A 18 -5.71 -3.97 22.21
C VAL A 18 -6.54 -4.81 21.24
N LEU A 19 -7.73 -5.23 21.67
CA LEU A 19 -8.60 -6.08 20.84
C LEU A 19 -9.08 -5.33 19.58
N ALA A 20 -9.36 -4.02 19.69
CA ALA A 20 -9.69 -3.19 18.54
C ALA A 20 -8.52 -3.06 17.56
N ILE A 21 -7.30 -2.91 18.08
CA ILE A 21 -6.09 -2.84 17.27
C ILE A 21 -5.84 -4.16 16.54
N VAL A 22 -6.03 -5.30 17.22
CA VAL A 22 -5.95 -6.64 16.58
C VAL A 22 -6.98 -6.78 15.47
N ALA A 23 -8.24 -6.39 15.72
CA ALA A 23 -9.30 -6.43 14.69
C ALA A 23 -8.96 -5.54 13.48
N LEU A 24 -8.39 -4.35 13.71
CA LEU A 24 -7.93 -3.46 12.64
C LEU A 24 -6.74 -4.06 11.87
N SER A 25 -5.83 -4.75 12.55
CA SER A 25 -4.71 -5.45 11.92
C SER A 25 -5.17 -6.60 11.02
N LEU A 26 -6.19 -7.34 11.46
CA LEU A 26 -6.82 -8.39 10.65
C LEU A 26 -7.60 -7.80 9.46
N ALA A 27 -8.28 -6.66 9.64
CA ALA A 27 -8.91 -5.95 8.54
C ALA A 27 -7.88 -5.43 7.52
N ALA A 28 -6.72 -4.96 8.00
CA ALA A 28 -5.61 -4.56 7.14
C ALA A 28 -5.00 -5.75 6.38
N LEU A 29 -4.94 -6.94 7.01
CA LEU A 29 -4.56 -8.18 6.34
C LEU A 29 -5.53 -8.49 5.18
N ALA A 30 -6.84 -8.42 5.41
CA ALA A 30 -7.85 -8.64 4.36
C ALA A 30 -7.70 -7.62 3.21
N SER A 31 -7.52 -6.33 3.53
CA SER A 31 -7.31 -5.28 2.54
C SER A 31 -6.04 -5.52 1.72
N GLY A 32 -4.94 -5.89 2.38
CA GLY A 32 -3.68 -6.24 1.73
C GLY A 32 -3.79 -7.47 0.83
N ALA A 33 -4.48 -8.51 1.29
CA ALA A 33 -4.71 -9.72 0.51
C ALA A 33 -5.59 -9.42 -0.72
N SER A 34 -6.65 -8.62 -0.57
CA SER A 34 -7.52 -8.20 -1.69
C SER A 34 -6.75 -7.44 -2.77
N LEU A 35 -5.73 -6.65 -2.39
CA LEU A 35 -4.88 -5.92 -3.33
C LEU A 35 -4.02 -6.87 -4.19
N ARG A 36 -3.55 -7.99 -3.63
CA ARG A 36 -2.53 -8.86 -4.24
C ARG A 36 -3.02 -10.22 -4.72
N VAL A 37 -4.26 -10.59 -4.40
CA VAL A 37 -4.81 -11.92 -4.70
C VAL A 37 -4.80 -12.28 -6.18
N THR A 38 -4.88 -11.28 -7.07
CA THR A 38 -4.88 -11.51 -8.52
C THR A 38 -3.50 -11.61 -9.14
N ASP A 39 -2.42 -11.22 -8.43
CA ASP A 39 -1.09 -11.11 -9.03
C ASP A 39 -0.56 -12.46 -9.56
N ALA A 40 -0.66 -13.54 -8.76
CA ALA A 40 -0.18 -14.85 -9.17
C ALA A 40 -1.20 -15.66 -9.99
N MET A 41 -2.45 -15.19 -10.13
CA MET A 41 -3.47 -15.91 -10.90
C MET A 41 -3.67 -15.37 -12.33
N LEU A 42 -2.88 -14.38 -12.77
CA LEU A 42 -3.03 -13.77 -14.11
C LEU A 42 -3.05 -14.79 -15.24
N PRO A 43 -2.17 -15.81 -15.30
CA PRO A 43 -2.22 -16.82 -16.35
C PRO A 43 -3.52 -17.64 -16.33
N ARG A 44 -4.04 -17.95 -15.13
CA ARG A 44 -5.32 -18.65 -14.97
C ARG A 44 -6.48 -17.83 -15.47
N LEU A 45 -6.53 -16.52 -15.15
CA LEU A 45 -7.58 -15.62 -15.63
C LEU A 45 -7.51 -15.43 -17.15
N ALA A 46 -6.30 -15.34 -17.72
CA ALA A 46 -6.10 -15.26 -19.15
C ALA A 46 -6.68 -16.50 -19.86
N SER A 47 -6.38 -17.69 -19.35
CA SER A 47 -6.91 -18.94 -19.86
C SER A 47 -8.42 -19.07 -19.67
N GLU A 48 -8.93 -18.74 -18.47
CA GLU A 48 -10.36 -18.86 -18.12
C GLU A 48 -11.26 -18.03 -19.05
N PHE A 49 -10.82 -16.79 -19.33
CA PHE A 49 -11.61 -15.86 -20.16
C PHE A 49 -11.19 -15.85 -21.63
N SER A 50 -10.22 -16.70 -22.02
CA SER A 50 -9.66 -16.77 -23.39
C SER A 50 -9.20 -15.38 -23.88
N ILE A 51 -8.47 -14.65 -23.02
CA ILE A 51 -7.94 -13.31 -23.29
C ILE A 51 -6.41 -13.31 -23.15
N SER A 52 -5.78 -12.23 -23.63
CA SER A 52 -4.33 -12.07 -23.47
C SER A 52 -3.92 -11.82 -22.01
N LEU A 53 -2.65 -12.05 -21.68
CA LEU A 53 -2.09 -11.78 -20.36
C LEU A 53 -2.18 -10.28 -20.02
N GLY A 54 -1.98 -9.41 -20.99
CA GLY A 54 -2.14 -7.97 -20.86
C GLY A 54 -3.58 -7.58 -20.50
N ALA A 55 -4.58 -8.19 -21.16
CA ALA A 55 -5.98 -7.99 -20.81
C ALA A 55 -6.28 -8.51 -19.39
N ALA A 56 -5.77 -9.68 -19.02
CA ALA A 56 -5.94 -10.21 -17.67
C ALA A 56 -5.35 -9.28 -16.60
N SER A 57 -4.21 -8.63 -16.85
CA SER A 57 -3.57 -7.70 -15.91
C SER A 57 -4.42 -6.45 -15.59
N GLN A 58 -5.43 -6.14 -16.40
CA GLN A 58 -6.36 -5.04 -16.13
C GLN A 58 -7.10 -5.20 -14.79
N VAL A 59 -7.29 -6.43 -14.28
CA VAL A 59 -7.89 -6.66 -12.95
C VAL A 59 -7.07 -6.06 -11.81
N VAL A 60 -5.75 -5.99 -11.97
CA VAL A 60 -4.83 -5.32 -11.05
C VAL A 60 -4.88 -3.80 -11.25
N THR A 61 -4.85 -3.37 -12.52
CA THR A 61 -4.87 -1.95 -12.90
C THR A 61 -6.10 -1.22 -12.36
N VAL A 62 -7.31 -1.74 -12.64
CA VAL A 62 -8.57 -1.08 -12.23
C VAL A 62 -8.72 -1.04 -10.72
N PHE A 63 -8.29 -2.07 -10.01
CA PHE A 63 -8.28 -2.08 -8.55
C PHE A 63 -7.36 -0.98 -8.01
N ALA A 64 -6.13 -0.89 -8.51
CA ALA A 64 -5.14 0.06 -8.03
C ALA A 64 -5.53 1.51 -8.32
N ILE A 65 -6.11 1.81 -9.51
CA ILE A 65 -6.70 3.12 -9.83
C ILE A 65 -7.77 3.49 -8.81
N ALA A 66 -8.74 2.61 -8.62
CA ALA A 66 -9.86 2.85 -7.72
C ALA A 66 -9.39 3.04 -6.27
N TYR A 67 -8.45 2.20 -5.83
CA TYR A 67 -7.84 2.26 -4.50
C TYR A 67 -7.10 3.59 -4.29
N GLY A 68 -6.29 4.03 -5.26
CA GLY A 68 -5.52 5.27 -5.18
C GLY A 68 -6.41 6.52 -5.10
N PHE A 69 -7.42 6.62 -5.97
CA PHE A 69 -8.36 7.74 -5.93
C PHE A 69 -9.22 7.76 -4.67
N ALA A 70 -9.71 6.59 -4.25
CA ALA A 70 -10.56 6.49 -3.07
C ALA A 70 -9.85 6.89 -1.78
N GLN A 71 -8.54 6.66 -1.67
CA GLN A 71 -7.75 7.09 -0.50
C GLN A 71 -7.82 8.61 -0.28
N LEU A 72 -7.90 9.41 -1.34
CA LEU A 72 -8.00 10.87 -1.24
C LEU A 72 -9.32 11.31 -0.57
N LEU A 73 -10.36 10.47 -0.66
CA LEU A 73 -11.69 10.77 -0.14
C LEU A 73 -11.89 10.28 1.30
N PHE A 74 -11.19 9.23 1.71
CA PHE A 74 -11.44 8.59 2.99
C PHE A 74 -10.95 9.40 4.21
N GLY A 75 -9.96 10.25 4.08
CA GLY A 75 -9.56 11.18 5.15
C GLY A 75 -10.74 12.04 5.60
N PRO A 76 -11.30 12.89 4.73
CA PRO A 76 -12.48 13.72 5.04
C PRO A 76 -13.70 12.90 5.48
N LEU A 77 -13.91 11.72 4.91
CA LEU A 77 -15.01 10.84 5.32
C LEU A 77 -14.85 10.34 6.76
N GLY A 78 -13.62 9.91 7.10
CA GLY A 78 -13.27 9.47 8.45
C GLY A 78 -13.45 10.57 9.50
N ASP A 79 -13.08 11.80 9.16
CA ASP A 79 -13.24 12.96 10.04
C ASP A 79 -14.72 13.34 10.22
N ARG A 80 -15.54 13.20 9.16
CA ARG A 80 -16.97 13.51 9.19
C ARG A 80 -17.81 12.48 9.94
N PHE A 81 -17.57 11.18 9.69
CA PHE A 81 -18.43 10.09 10.19
C PHE A 81 -17.79 9.31 11.34
N GLY A 82 -16.50 9.55 11.64
CA GLY A 82 -15.70 8.84 12.62
C GLY A 82 -14.91 7.69 11.96
N LYS A 83 -13.59 7.73 12.10
CA LYS A 83 -12.64 6.82 11.43
C LYS A 83 -13.00 5.35 11.63
N TYR A 84 -13.24 4.95 12.87
CA TYR A 84 -13.58 3.55 13.21
C TYR A 84 -14.88 3.06 12.55
N ARG A 85 -15.89 3.92 12.47
CA ARG A 85 -17.18 3.61 11.83
C ARG A 85 -17.03 3.43 10.33
N VAL A 86 -16.24 4.32 9.70
CA VAL A 86 -15.97 4.24 8.26
C VAL A 86 -15.21 2.96 7.93
N ILE A 87 -14.25 2.53 8.76
CA ILE A 87 -13.54 1.26 8.58
C ILE A 87 -14.50 0.07 8.65
N ALA A 88 -15.40 0.03 9.65
CA ALA A 88 -16.37 -1.04 9.78
C ALA A 88 -17.32 -1.12 8.57
N ALA A 89 -17.80 0.05 8.10
CA ALA A 89 -18.64 0.15 6.89
C ALA A 89 -17.87 -0.26 5.62
N ALA A 90 -16.61 0.13 5.51
CA ALA A 90 -15.73 -0.24 4.41
C ALA A 90 -15.49 -1.76 4.37
N CYS A 91 -15.28 -2.41 5.52
CA CYS A 91 -15.20 -3.87 5.59
C CYS A 91 -16.52 -4.54 5.15
N ALA A 92 -17.69 -4.02 5.56
CA ALA A 92 -18.97 -4.55 5.11
C ALA A 92 -19.14 -4.40 3.58
N ALA A 93 -18.79 -3.25 3.03
CA ALA A 93 -18.82 -3.01 1.59
C ALA A 93 -17.80 -3.90 0.85
N SER A 94 -16.60 -4.10 1.41
CA SER A 94 -15.58 -4.99 0.85
C SER A 94 -16.00 -6.46 0.86
N ALA A 95 -16.79 -6.88 1.85
CA ALA A 95 -17.39 -8.22 1.85
C ALA A 95 -18.29 -8.42 0.62
N VAL A 96 -19.14 -7.46 0.32
CA VAL A 96 -20.02 -7.50 -0.85
C VAL A 96 -19.21 -7.47 -2.14
N THR A 97 -18.28 -6.50 -2.28
CA THR A 97 -17.53 -6.33 -3.52
C THR A 97 -16.56 -7.47 -3.81
N SER A 98 -15.96 -8.08 -2.76
CA SER A 98 -15.16 -9.30 -2.93
C SER A 98 -16.04 -10.47 -3.39
N THR A 99 -17.23 -10.65 -2.81
CA THR A 99 -18.19 -11.68 -3.26
C THR A 99 -18.61 -11.47 -4.71
N LEU A 100 -18.83 -10.21 -5.13
CA LEU A 100 -19.11 -9.88 -6.53
C LEU A 100 -17.96 -10.25 -7.47
N CYS A 101 -16.70 -10.13 -7.04
CA CYS A 101 -15.56 -10.62 -7.83
C CYS A 101 -15.64 -12.14 -8.03
N GLY A 102 -15.99 -12.91 -7.00
CA GLY A 102 -16.17 -14.36 -7.10
C GLY A 102 -17.38 -14.77 -7.94
N LEU A 103 -18.43 -13.96 -8.01
CA LEU A 103 -19.62 -14.19 -8.80
C LEU A 103 -19.51 -13.70 -10.25
N ALA A 104 -18.41 -13.09 -10.64
CA ALA A 104 -18.25 -12.49 -11.96
C ALA A 104 -18.34 -13.55 -13.08
N PRO A 105 -19.32 -13.45 -14.02
CA PRO A 105 -19.48 -14.41 -15.10
C PRO A 105 -18.48 -14.24 -16.23
N GLY A 106 -17.76 -13.11 -16.30
CA GLY A 106 -16.81 -12.81 -17.36
C GLY A 106 -15.83 -11.72 -16.97
N HIS A 107 -14.84 -11.47 -17.85
CA HIS A 107 -13.77 -10.51 -17.60
C HIS A 107 -14.28 -9.09 -17.30
N SER A 108 -15.20 -8.55 -18.10
CA SER A 108 -15.72 -7.18 -17.92
C SER A 108 -16.46 -7.01 -16.59
N SER A 109 -17.22 -8.01 -16.16
CA SER A 109 -17.89 -8.00 -14.85
C SER A 109 -16.89 -8.10 -13.68
N LEU A 110 -15.82 -8.90 -13.88
CA LEU A 110 -14.72 -8.96 -12.91
C LEU A 110 -14.00 -7.60 -12.81
N LEU A 111 -13.74 -6.91 -13.91
CA LEU A 111 -13.16 -5.56 -13.90
C LEU A 111 -14.02 -4.59 -13.10
N ALA A 112 -15.33 -4.57 -13.35
CA ALA A 112 -16.27 -3.72 -12.61
C ALA A 112 -16.27 -4.04 -11.10
N ALA A 113 -16.32 -5.33 -10.73
CA ALA A 113 -16.27 -5.77 -9.35
C ALA A 113 -14.93 -5.41 -8.68
N ARG A 114 -13.80 -5.57 -9.38
CA ARG A 114 -12.46 -5.21 -8.90
C ARG A 114 -12.33 -3.69 -8.69
N LEU A 115 -12.91 -2.86 -9.57
CA LEU A 115 -12.96 -1.42 -9.38
C LEU A 115 -13.70 -1.07 -8.08
N LEU A 116 -14.87 -1.65 -7.85
CA LEU A 116 -15.64 -1.45 -6.60
C LEU A 116 -14.89 -1.96 -5.37
N ALA A 117 -14.22 -3.13 -5.48
CA ALA A 117 -13.42 -3.69 -4.41
C ALA A 117 -12.21 -2.79 -4.07
N GLY A 118 -11.58 -2.16 -5.06
CA GLY A 118 -10.54 -1.17 -4.86
C GLY A 118 -11.01 0.04 -4.07
N VAL A 119 -12.18 0.59 -4.43
CA VAL A 119 -12.80 1.70 -3.69
C VAL A 119 -13.04 1.32 -2.23
N THR A 120 -13.68 0.19 -1.98
CA THR A 120 -14.11 -0.17 -0.63
C THR A 120 -12.95 -0.55 0.29
N ALA A 121 -11.95 -1.27 -0.22
CA ALA A 121 -10.77 -1.68 0.55
C ALA A 121 -9.83 -0.52 0.91
N ALA A 122 -9.84 0.57 0.15
CA ALA A 122 -8.90 1.70 0.30
C ALA A 122 -9.04 2.46 1.62
N ALA A 123 -10.19 2.38 2.29
CA ALA A 123 -10.44 3.04 3.57
C ALA A 123 -9.68 2.40 4.74
N VAL A 124 -9.47 1.08 4.70
CA VAL A 124 -9.13 0.28 5.87
C VAL A 124 -7.78 0.69 6.47
N ILE A 125 -6.73 0.66 5.68
CA ILE A 125 -5.36 0.86 6.17
C ILE A 125 -5.11 2.30 6.64
N PRO A 126 -5.37 3.35 5.83
CA PRO A 126 -5.05 4.71 6.24
C PRO A 126 -5.91 5.19 7.41
N LEU A 127 -7.19 4.84 7.44
CA LEU A 127 -8.05 5.23 8.56
C LEU A 127 -7.73 4.47 9.85
N ALA A 128 -7.30 3.20 9.76
CA ALA A 128 -6.85 2.46 10.93
C ALA A 128 -5.57 3.06 11.53
N MET A 129 -4.59 3.42 10.70
CA MET A 129 -3.38 4.11 11.16
C MET A 129 -3.71 5.46 11.81
N ALA A 130 -4.61 6.23 11.19
CA ALA A 130 -5.05 7.50 11.73
C ALA A 130 -5.80 7.32 13.07
N TRP A 131 -6.69 6.32 13.17
CA TRP A 131 -7.41 6.02 14.41
C TRP A 131 -6.46 5.55 15.53
N ILE A 132 -5.48 4.69 15.23
CA ILE A 132 -4.44 4.31 16.19
C ILE A 132 -3.69 5.55 16.66
N GLY A 133 -3.38 6.48 15.76
CA GLY A 133 -2.75 7.75 16.09
C GLY A 133 -3.58 8.64 17.02
N ASP A 134 -4.91 8.55 16.96
CA ASP A 134 -5.81 9.33 17.83
C ASP A 134 -5.97 8.73 19.23
N VAL A 135 -6.00 7.37 19.34
CA VAL A 135 -6.36 6.70 20.60
C VAL A 135 -5.17 6.17 21.39
N VAL A 136 -4.00 5.99 20.74
CA VAL A 136 -2.81 5.46 21.40
C VAL A 136 -1.90 6.59 21.86
N PRO A 137 -1.46 6.62 23.14
CA PRO A 137 -0.50 7.60 23.63
C PRO A 137 0.78 7.62 22.78
N TYR A 138 1.37 8.81 22.63
CA TYR A 138 2.49 9.04 21.71
C TYR A 138 3.65 8.05 21.93
N GLU A 139 3.98 7.77 23.19
CA GLU A 139 5.09 6.90 23.61
C GLU A 139 4.88 5.42 23.20
N GLN A 140 3.61 4.99 23.07
CA GLN A 140 3.22 3.62 22.72
C GLN A 140 2.83 3.48 21.24
N ARG A 141 2.71 4.58 20.51
CA ARG A 141 2.16 4.62 19.14
C ARG A 141 3.04 3.83 18.15
N GLN A 142 4.36 4.00 18.24
CA GLN A 142 5.28 3.35 17.30
C GLN A 142 5.22 1.81 17.35
N PRO A 143 5.33 1.15 18.53
CA PRO A 143 5.21 -0.31 18.59
C PRO A 143 3.84 -0.83 18.21
N VAL A 144 2.76 -0.08 18.47
CA VAL A 144 1.40 -0.45 18.05
C VAL A 144 1.25 -0.40 16.53
N LEU A 145 1.71 0.68 15.89
CA LEU A 145 1.71 0.81 14.43
C LEU A 145 2.58 -0.26 13.77
N ALA A 146 3.71 -0.61 14.35
CA ALA A 146 4.56 -1.68 13.83
C ALA A 146 3.82 -3.04 13.82
N ARG A 147 3.09 -3.37 14.90
CA ARG A 147 2.26 -4.59 14.96
C ARG A 147 1.11 -4.56 13.95
N PHE A 148 0.47 -3.40 13.79
CA PHE A 148 -0.57 -3.20 12.77
C PHE A 148 -0.04 -3.46 11.36
N LEU A 149 1.15 -2.94 11.02
CA LEU A 149 1.78 -3.10 9.71
C LEU A 149 2.14 -4.56 9.42
N ILE A 150 2.43 -5.39 10.43
CA ILE A 150 2.61 -6.84 10.24
C ILE A 150 1.35 -7.45 9.60
N GLY A 151 0.15 -7.07 10.06
CA GLY A 151 -1.11 -7.52 9.44
C GLY A 151 -1.18 -7.17 7.95
N GLN A 152 -0.89 -5.92 7.60
CA GLN A 152 -0.88 -5.46 6.20
C GLN A 152 0.13 -6.22 5.34
N ILE A 153 1.38 -6.35 5.80
CA ILE A 153 2.47 -7.03 5.07
C ILE A 153 2.13 -8.51 4.89
N SER A 154 1.62 -9.16 5.94
CA SER A 154 1.14 -10.55 5.87
C SER A 154 -0.01 -10.70 4.87
N GLY A 155 -0.90 -9.70 4.79
CA GLY A 155 -1.98 -9.68 3.81
C GLY A 155 -1.46 -9.66 2.37
N PHE A 156 -0.48 -8.82 2.06
CA PHE A 156 0.15 -8.79 0.74
C PHE A 156 0.76 -10.16 0.38
N ALA A 157 1.52 -10.74 1.30
CA ALA A 157 2.15 -12.03 1.11
C ALA A 157 1.14 -13.15 0.89
N LEU A 158 0.21 -13.30 1.83
CA LEU A 158 -0.82 -14.35 1.79
C LEU A 158 -1.77 -14.19 0.60
N GLY A 159 -2.10 -12.94 0.22
CA GLY A 159 -2.94 -12.69 -0.96
C GLY A 159 -2.30 -13.21 -2.24
N THR A 160 -1.02 -12.89 -2.48
CA THR A 160 -0.31 -13.36 -3.68
C THR A 160 -0.22 -14.89 -3.71
N TRP A 161 0.16 -15.51 -2.59
CA TRP A 161 0.23 -16.97 -2.51
C TRP A 161 -1.13 -17.64 -2.67
N ALA A 162 -2.17 -17.16 -1.97
CA ALA A 162 -3.52 -17.71 -2.01
C ALA A 162 -4.13 -17.63 -3.41
N GLY A 163 -3.84 -16.56 -4.15
CA GLY A 163 -4.22 -16.44 -5.56
C GLY A 163 -3.62 -17.53 -6.44
N GLY A 164 -2.31 -17.73 -6.33
CA GLY A 164 -1.62 -18.80 -7.05
C GLY A 164 -2.08 -20.20 -6.64
N PHE A 165 -2.25 -20.42 -5.32
CA PHE A 165 -2.75 -21.70 -4.80
C PHE A 165 -4.14 -22.03 -5.31
N ALA A 166 -5.05 -21.09 -5.33
CA ALA A 166 -6.38 -21.30 -5.84
C ALA A 166 -6.40 -21.53 -7.36
N ALA A 167 -5.52 -20.84 -8.09
CA ALA A 167 -5.39 -21.01 -9.53
C ALA A 167 -4.96 -22.45 -9.93
N ASP A 168 -4.13 -23.12 -9.09
CA ASP A 168 -3.65 -24.50 -9.35
C ASP A 168 -4.59 -25.58 -8.80
N HIS A 169 -5.18 -25.36 -7.60
CA HIS A 169 -5.80 -26.43 -6.82
C HIS A 169 -7.29 -26.27 -6.59
N LEU A 170 -7.82 -25.05 -6.83
CA LEU A 170 -9.22 -24.71 -6.56
C LEU A 170 -9.83 -23.98 -7.77
N ASP A 171 -11.00 -23.38 -7.58
CA ASP A 171 -11.53 -22.40 -8.52
C ASP A 171 -10.89 -21.01 -8.20
N TRP A 172 -10.53 -20.25 -9.23
CA TRP A 172 -9.99 -18.90 -9.10
C TRP A 172 -10.94 -17.94 -8.35
N ARG A 173 -12.21 -18.29 -8.25
CA ARG A 173 -13.25 -17.55 -7.52
C ARG A 173 -13.13 -17.73 -6.02
N THR A 174 -12.59 -18.84 -5.57
CA THR A 174 -12.51 -19.24 -4.15
C THR A 174 -11.87 -18.17 -3.25
N PRO A 175 -10.72 -17.58 -3.58
CA PRO A 175 -10.11 -16.54 -2.73
C PRO A 175 -11.00 -15.31 -2.55
N PHE A 176 -11.81 -14.96 -3.54
CA PHE A 176 -12.71 -13.83 -3.44
C PHE A 176 -13.87 -14.11 -2.46
N PHE A 177 -14.42 -15.32 -2.44
CA PHE A 177 -15.42 -15.72 -1.46
C PHE A 177 -14.84 -15.81 -0.04
N VAL A 178 -13.61 -16.33 0.10
CA VAL A 178 -12.90 -16.36 1.38
C VAL A 178 -12.66 -14.94 1.89
N LEU A 179 -12.18 -14.04 1.03
CA LEU A 179 -12.00 -12.62 1.36
C LEU A 179 -13.35 -11.96 1.73
N GLY A 180 -14.40 -12.24 0.98
CA GLY A 180 -15.76 -11.76 1.28
C GLY A 180 -16.22 -12.15 2.67
N GLY A 181 -16.10 -13.44 3.00
CA GLY A 181 -16.43 -13.97 4.34
C GLY A 181 -15.55 -13.38 5.44
N PHE A 182 -14.26 -13.21 5.17
CA PHE A 182 -13.32 -12.62 6.14
C PHE A 182 -13.60 -11.13 6.38
N PHE A 183 -13.87 -10.35 5.32
CA PHE A 183 -14.29 -8.97 5.47
C PHE A 183 -15.61 -8.83 6.23
N LEU A 184 -16.58 -9.72 5.99
CA LEU A 184 -17.85 -9.75 6.73
C LEU A 184 -17.58 -10.02 8.22
N LEU A 185 -16.74 -11.00 8.54
CA LEU A 185 -16.35 -11.29 9.91
C LEU A 185 -15.72 -10.05 10.57
N MET A 186 -14.81 -9.35 9.88
CA MET A 186 -14.20 -8.13 10.38
C MET A 186 -15.22 -7.00 10.56
N ALA A 187 -16.14 -6.82 9.63
CA ALA A 187 -17.22 -5.84 9.75
C ALA A 187 -18.07 -6.07 11.00
N LEU A 188 -18.50 -7.32 11.22
CA LEU A 188 -19.29 -7.71 12.39
C LEU A 188 -18.49 -7.55 13.69
N MET A 189 -17.23 -7.95 13.69
CA MET A 189 -16.34 -7.80 14.85
C MET A 189 -16.14 -6.32 15.20
N LEU A 190 -15.80 -5.48 14.22
CA LEU A 190 -15.62 -4.04 14.41
C LEU A 190 -16.93 -3.36 14.86
N ALA A 191 -18.07 -3.72 14.29
CA ALA A 191 -19.37 -3.19 14.70
C ALA A 191 -19.73 -3.59 16.16
N ARG A 192 -19.42 -4.82 16.57
CA ARG A 192 -19.60 -5.26 17.96
C ARG A 192 -18.68 -4.50 18.92
N MET A 193 -17.41 -4.34 18.54
CA MET A 193 -16.42 -3.65 19.36
C MET A 193 -16.72 -2.17 19.49
N GLN A 194 -17.28 -1.54 18.46
CA GLN A 194 -17.70 -0.14 18.50
C GLN A 194 -18.63 0.16 19.69
N ARG A 195 -19.49 -0.80 20.06
CA ARG A 195 -20.41 -0.66 21.21
C ARG A 195 -19.69 -0.69 22.57
N ARG A 196 -18.45 -1.17 22.62
CA ARG A 196 -17.64 -1.32 23.84
C ARG A 196 -16.52 -0.28 23.92
N LEU A 197 -16.25 0.45 22.85
CA LEU A 197 -15.23 1.49 22.84
C LEU A 197 -15.70 2.72 23.60
N PRO A 198 -14.80 3.39 24.34
CA PRO A 198 -15.07 4.67 24.97
C PRO A 198 -15.54 5.72 23.95
N ALA A 199 -16.43 6.63 24.36
CA ALA A 199 -16.91 7.68 23.48
C ALA A 199 -15.76 8.51 22.87
N ALA A 200 -14.68 8.74 23.62
CA ALA A 200 -13.48 9.42 23.17
C ALA A 200 -12.83 8.76 21.95
N ALA A 201 -12.78 7.42 21.92
CA ALA A 201 -12.22 6.66 20.81
C ALA A 201 -13.08 6.69 19.53
N LEU A 202 -14.35 7.10 19.66
CA LEU A 202 -15.32 7.21 18.57
C LEU A 202 -15.58 8.66 18.15
N GLN A 203 -14.89 9.61 18.78
CA GLN A 203 -15.07 11.04 18.49
C GLN A 203 -14.74 11.35 17.04
N ARG A 204 -15.47 12.32 16.50
CA ARG A 204 -15.20 12.96 15.22
C ARG A 204 -14.19 14.08 15.47
N ALA A 205 -13.39 14.39 14.46
CA ALA A 205 -12.53 15.57 14.56
C ALA A 205 -13.36 16.82 14.91
N PRO A 206 -12.87 17.69 15.83
CA PRO A 206 -13.55 18.94 16.13
C PRO A 206 -13.83 19.71 14.83
N ARG A 207 -15.03 20.27 14.73
CA ARG A 207 -15.41 21.14 13.61
C ARG A 207 -14.91 22.55 13.88
N ASP A 208 -13.60 22.77 13.87
CA ASP A 208 -13.08 24.12 13.90
C ASP A 208 -13.41 24.82 12.58
N GLY A 209 -14.06 25.99 12.67
CA GLY A 209 -14.78 26.67 11.60
C GLY A 209 -13.99 27.16 10.38
N LYS A 210 -12.71 26.84 10.26
CA LYS A 210 -11.90 27.06 9.04
C LYS A 210 -11.72 25.76 8.29
N ARG A 211 -12.73 25.37 7.51
CA ARG A 211 -12.55 24.32 6.49
C ARG A 211 -11.67 24.90 5.39
N SER A 212 -10.38 24.63 5.44
CA SER A 212 -9.61 24.64 4.19
C SER A 212 -10.26 23.61 3.26
N SER A 213 -10.55 24.01 2.04
CA SER A 213 -11.07 23.08 1.04
C SER A 213 -10.08 21.95 0.89
N THR A 214 -10.52 20.68 1.04
CA THR A 214 -9.67 19.49 0.83
C THR A 214 -8.92 19.60 -0.50
N TRP A 215 -9.58 20.12 -1.53
CA TRP A 215 -8.97 20.37 -2.83
C TRP A 215 -7.90 21.47 -2.79
N GLY A 216 -8.11 22.52 -1.99
CA GLY A 216 -7.11 23.56 -1.75
C GLY A 216 -5.84 23.04 -1.06
N GLU A 217 -5.98 22.08 -0.17
CA GLU A 217 -4.84 21.42 0.49
C GLU A 217 -4.01 20.59 -0.48
N PHE A 218 -4.65 19.78 -1.33
CA PHE A 218 -3.96 19.04 -2.39
C PHE A 218 -3.29 19.97 -3.39
N ARG A 219 -3.97 21.04 -3.81
CA ARG A 219 -3.40 22.05 -4.70
C ARG A 219 -2.15 22.70 -4.12
N ALA A 220 -2.14 22.98 -2.82
CA ALA A 220 -0.97 23.55 -2.15
C ALA A 220 0.22 22.57 -2.10
N VAL A 221 -0.03 21.25 -1.87
CA VAL A 221 1.01 20.22 -1.97
C VAL A 221 1.60 20.19 -3.38
N LEU A 222 0.75 20.20 -4.41
CA LEU A 222 1.17 20.19 -5.82
C LEU A 222 1.87 21.49 -6.24
N ALA A 223 1.55 22.64 -5.61
CA ALA A 223 2.23 23.91 -5.86
C ALA A 223 3.68 23.90 -5.33
N SER A 224 3.96 23.15 -4.27
CA SER A 224 5.30 22.99 -3.73
C SER A 224 6.23 22.27 -4.72
N ARG A 225 7.39 22.87 -5.01
CA ARG A 225 8.40 22.23 -5.89
C ARG A 225 8.90 20.93 -5.29
N TRP A 226 9.15 20.90 -3.99
CA TRP A 226 9.56 19.69 -3.27
C TRP A 226 8.45 18.64 -3.26
N GLY A 227 7.19 19.05 -3.04
CA GLY A 227 6.03 18.15 -3.12
C GLY A 227 5.95 17.44 -4.47
N ARG A 228 6.11 18.16 -5.59
CA ARG A 228 6.11 17.55 -6.93
C ARG A 228 7.24 16.54 -7.11
N VAL A 229 8.45 16.83 -6.59
CA VAL A 229 9.59 15.91 -6.67
C VAL A 229 9.32 14.61 -5.92
N VAL A 230 8.79 14.70 -4.70
CA VAL A 230 8.45 13.52 -3.88
C VAL A 230 7.32 12.73 -4.50
N LEU A 231 6.25 13.40 -4.96
CA LEU A 231 5.11 12.75 -5.60
C LEU A 231 5.49 12.06 -6.93
N LEU A 232 6.33 12.69 -7.74
CA LEU A 232 6.85 12.07 -8.96
C LEU A 232 7.73 10.85 -8.63
N ALA A 233 8.57 10.95 -7.61
CA ALA A 233 9.44 9.84 -7.22
C ALA A 233 8.64 8.62 -6.78
N VAL A 234 7.61 8.81 -5.94
CA VAL A 234 6.78 7.70 -5.47
C VAL A 234 5.85 7.16 -6.57
N PHE A 235 5.38 8.01 -7.48
CA PHE A 235 4.63 7.58 -8.66
C PHE A 235 5.49 6.67 -9.55
N LEU A 236 6.72 7.06 -9.83
CA LEU A 236 7.67 6.27 -10.61
C LEU A 236 8.08 4.97 -9.87
N GLU A 237 8.28 5.02 -8.55
CA GLU A 237 8.54 3.83 -7.73
C GLU A 237 7.37 2.83 -7.82
N GLY A 238 6.15 3.30 -7.60
CA GLY A 238 4.94 2.47 -7.71
C GLY A 238 4.77 1.87 -9.10
N GLY A 239 4.97 2.68 -10.14
CA GLY A 239 4.86 2.24 -11.53
C GLY A 239 5.93 1.24 -11.94
N SER A 240 7.17 1.47 -11.52
CA SER A 240 8.28 0.61 -11.90
C SER A 240 8.24 -0.75 -11.21
N LEU A 241 8.18 -0.77 -9.89
CA LEU A 241 8.23 -2.01 -9.13
C LEU A 241 6.89 -2.74 -9.19
N TYR A 242 5.81 -2.07 -8.78
CA TYR A 242 4.49 -2.72 -8.71
C TYR A 242 3.80 -2.84 -10.08
N GLY A 243 4.30 -2.16 -11.10
CA GLY A 243 3.97 -2.45 -12.49
C GLY A 243 4.53 -3.80 -12.94
N ALA A 244 5.74 -4.15 -12.53
CA ALA A 244 6.41 -5.40 -12.89
C ALA A 244 6.07 -6.57 -11.95
N LEU A 245 5.84 -6.33 -10.66
CA LEU A 245 5.69 -7.36 -9.62
C LEU A 245 4.58 -8.40 -9.91
N PRO A 246 3.39 -8.04 -10.43
CA PRO A 246 2.36 -9.04 -10.77
C PRO A 246 2.82 -10.05 -11.83
N PHE A 247 3.78 -9.67 -12.68
CA PHE A 247 4.32 -10.53 -13.73
C PHE A 247 5.46 -11.42 -13.26
N VAL A 248 5.98 -11.27 -12.03
CA VAL A 248 7.04 -12.13 -11.49
C VAL A 248 6.57 -13.57 -11.37
N ALA A 249 5.39 -13.81 -10.79
CA ALA A 249 4.83 -15.17 -10.67
C ALA A 249 4.56 -15.79 -12.04
N THR A 250 4.00 -15.02 -12.96
CA THR A 250 3.77 -15.42 -14.36
C THR A 250 5.09 -15.78 -15.05
N HIS A 251 6.13 -14.95 -14.90
CA HIS A 251 7.44 -15.21 -15.47
C HIS A 251 8.05 -16.52 -14.99
N LEU A 252 7.96 -16.80 -13.69
CA LEU A 252 8.46 -18.04 -13.10
C LEU A 252 7.68 -19.25 -13.61
N HIS A 253 6.37 -19.12 -13.76
CA HIS A 253 5.49 -20.14 -14.33
C HIS A 253 5.85 -20.44 -15.80
N GLU A 254 5.90 -19.43 -16.64
CA GLU A 254 6.16 -19.58 -18.08
C GLU A 254 7.58 -20.07 -18.38
N ARG A 255 8.58 -19.51 -17.69
CA ARG A 255 9.99 -19.79 -18.00
C ARG A 255 10.49 -21.12 -17.42
N PHE A 256 10.03 -21.49 -16.22
CA PHE A 256 10.55 -22.64 -15.48
C PHE A 256 9.51 -23.74 -15.26
N GLY A 257 8.30 -23.59 -15.77
CA GLY A 257 7.23 -24.58 -15.60
C GLY A 257 6.76 -24.75 -14.15
N LEU A 258 7.01 -23.76 -13.29
CA LEU A 258 6.57 -23.82 -11.89
C LEU A 258 5.06 -23.68 -11.79
N SER A 259 4.45 -24.34 -10.81
CA SER A 259 3.05 -24.09 -10.48
C SER A 259 2.83 -22.64 -10.05
N LEU A 260 1.64 -22.11 -10.23
CA LEU A 260 1.29 -20.74 -9.80
C LEU A 260 1.37 -20.62 -8.28
N SER A 261 1.06 -21.69 -7.54
CA SER A 261 1.26 -21.80 -6.08
C SER A 261 2.72 -21.56 -5.69
N SER A 262 3.64 -22.27 -6.35
CA SER A 262 5.08 -22.18 -6.07
C SER A 262 5.61 -20.80 -6.47
N SER A 263 5.19 -20.28 -7.62
CA SER A 263 5.56 -18.94 -8.09
C SER A 263 5.06 -17.85 -7.15
N GLY A 264 3.81 -17.95 -6.69
CA GLY A 264 3.23 -17.04 -5.70
C GLY A 264 3.93 -17.11 -4.33
N ALA A 265 4.34 -18.33 -3.90
CA ALA A 265 5.12 -18.51 -2.68
C ALA A 265 6.49 -17.84 -2.75
N MET A 266 7.15 -17.84 -3.92
CA MET A 266 8.42 -17.13 -4.10
C MET A 266 8.22 -15.62 -4.02
N VAL A 267 7.18 -15.08 -4.66
CA VAL A 267 6.86 -13.65 -4.56
C VAL A 267 6.48 -13.27 -3.12
N MET A 268 5.83 -14.16 -2.37
CA MET A 268 5.51 -13.95 -0.96
C MET A 268 6.75 -13.63 -0.12
N VAL A 269 7.93 -14.15 -0.47
CA VAL A 269 9.21 -13.90 0.23
C VAL A 269 9.63 -12.42 0.17
N PHE A 270 9.08 -11.63 -0.75
CA PHE A 270 9.21 -10.17 -0.77
C PHE A 270 8.82 -9.54 0.58
N ALA A 271 7.77 -10.04 1.22
CA ALA A 271 7.34 -9.57 2.53
C ALA A 271 8.40 -9.82 3.63
N ALA A 272 9.12 -10.94 3.56
CA ALA A 272 10.21 -11.23 4.50
C ALA A 272 11.34 -10.18 4.38
N GLY A 273 11.66 -9.73 3.16
CA GLY A 273 12.61 -8.65 2.93
C GLY A 273 12.20 -7.35 3.64
N GLY A 274 10.92 -7.00 3.59
CA GLY A 274 10.36 -5.86 4.32
C GLY A 274 10.48 -5.99 5.83
N LEU A 275 10.23 -7.18 6.37
CA LEU A 275 10.42 -7.44 7.82
C LEU A 275 11.89 -7.33 8.23
N VAL A 276 12.81 -7.86 7.44
CA VAL A 276 14.26 -7.72 7.69
C VAL A 276 14.68 -6.25 7.67
N PHE A 277 14.19 -5.47 6.70
CA PHE A 277 14.41 -4.01 6.70
C PHE A 277 13.86 -3.37 7.99
N ALA A 278 12.64 -3.67 8.39
CA ALA A 278 12.02 -3.08 9.57
C ALA A 278 12.84 -3.34 10.84
N LEU A 279 13.41 -4.54 10.99
CA LEU A 279 14.30 -4.89 12.12
C LEU A 279 15.63 -4.12 12.09
N GLY A 280 16.17 -3.87 10.90
CA GLY A 280 17.44 -3.17 10.69
C GLY A 280 17.32 -1.65 10.47
N ALA A 281 16.11 -1.12 10.30
CA ALA A 281 15.85 0.25 9.85
C ALA A 281 16.56 1.32 10.69
N LYS A 282 16.55 1.18 12.03
CA LYS A 282 17.21 2.12 12.94
C LYS A 282 18.70 2.24 12.64
N ARG A 283 19.41 1.12 12.47
CA ARG A 283 20.84 1.12 12.16
C ARG A 283 21.12 1.71 10.78
N LEU A 284 20.33 1.31 9.77
CA LEU A 284 20.48 1.81 8.41
C LEU A 284 20.30 3.33 8.32
N VAL A 285 19.25 3.87 8.94
CA VAL A 285 18.96 5.32 8.93
C VAL A 285 20.01 6.11 9.71
N GLN A 286 20.61 5.54 10.76
CA GLN A 286 21.68 6.20 11.51
C GLN A 286 23.01 6.26 10.75
N HIS A 287 23.33 5.27 9.91
CA HIS A 287 24.62 5.17 9.22
C HIS A 287 24.59 5.62 7.77
N MET A 288 23.41 5.70 7.14
CA MET A 288 23.26 6.05 5.74
C MET A 288 22.52 7.36 5.55
N ARG A 289 23.02 8.21 4.64
CA ARG A 289 22.30 9.41 4.22
C ARG A 289 21.06 9.02 3.41
N GLU A 290 19.99 9.81 3.46
CA GLU A 290 18.74 9.58 2.72
C GLU A 290 18.96 9.28 1.22
N ALA A 291 19.82 10.06 0.56
CA ALA A 291 20.16 9.85 -0.85
C ALA A 291 20.84 8.48 -1.10
N ALA A 292 21.57 7.96 -0.12
CA ALA A 292 22.17 6.62 -0.20
C ALA A 292 21.13 5.52 0.02
N LEU A 293 20.18 5.73 0.94
CA LEU A 293 19.05 4.83 1.15
C LEU A 293 18.19 4.70 -0.11
N VAL A 294 17.83 5.82 -0.75
CA VAL A 294 17.03 5.81 -1.99
C VAL A 294 17.82 5.11 -3.13
N ARG A 295 19.10 5.41 -3.30
CA ARG A 295 19.93 4.76 -4.34
C ARG A 295 20.14 3.28 -4.08
N GLY A 296 20.49 2.93 -2.84
CA GLY A 296 20.71 1.53 -2.44
C GLY A 296 19.47 0.68 -2.62
N GLY A 297 18.30 1.19 -2.18
CA GLY A 297 17.01 0.53 -2.40
C GLY A 297 16.70 0.32 -3.88
N ALA A 298 16.90 1.34 -4.70
CA ALA A 298 16.69 1.24 -6.14
C ALA A 298 17.65 0.28 -6.85
N VAL A 299 18.93 0.27 -6.46
CA VAL A 299 19.92 -0.68 -7.00
C VAL A 299 19.54 -2.12 -6.67
N LEU A 300 19.11 -2.37 -5.43
CA LEU A 300 18.61 -3.69 -5.03
C LEU A 300 17.38 -4.09 -5.84
N MET A 301 16.37 -3.22 -5.96
CA MET A 301 15.18 -3.52 -6.75
C MET A 301 15.50 -3.74 -8.23
N ALA A 302 16.30 -2.87 -8.83
CA ALA A 302 16.69 -2.99 -10.23
C ALA A 302 17.49 -4.27 -10.49
N GLY A 303 18.51 -4.53 -9.66
CA GLY A 303 19.36 -5.72 -9.80
C GLY A 303 18.58 -7.01 -9.61
N THR A 304 17.65 -7.04 -8.65
CA THR A 304 16.84 -8.25 -8.39
C THR A 304 15.77 -8.47 -9.45
N LEU A 305 15.15 -7.42 -10.01
CA LEU A 305 14.26 -7.56 -11.17
C LEU A 305 15.01 -8.09 -12.40
N MET A 306 16.22 -7.59 -12.67
CA MET A 306 17.11 -8.12 -13.72
C MET A 306 17.50 -9.57 -13.43
N LEU A 307 17.82 -9.88 -12.17
CA LEU A 307 18.16 -11.25 -11.78
C LEU A 307 16.99 -12.20 -12.03
N VAL A 308 15.77 -11.86 -11.61
CA VAL A 308 14.59 -12.69 -11.86
C VAL A 308 14.33 -12.83 -13.37
N ALA A 309 14.44 -11.73 -14.14
CA ALA A 309 14.19 -11.73 -15.58
C ALA A 309 15.10 -12.69 -16.35
N PHE A 310 16.39 -12.79 -15.97
CA PHE A 310 17.42 -13.50 -16.73
C PHE A 310 18.11 -14.63 -15.96
N ALA A 311 17.62 -14.99 -14.76
CA ALA A 311 18.19 -16.06 -13.96
C ALA A 311 18.29 -17.38 -14.73
N PRO A 312 19.38 -18.15 -14.58
CA PRO A 312 19.52 -19.45 -15.22
C PRO A 312 18.64 -20.53 -14.57
N ALA A 313 18.16 -20.30 -13.34
CA ALA A 313 17.38 -21.26 -12.59
C ALA A 313 16.39 -20.58 -11.62
N TRP A 314 15.28 -21.22 -11.34
CA TRP A 314 14.17 -20.66 -10.56
C TRP A 314 14.50 -20.31 -9.11
N TRP A 315 15.42 -21.02 -8.47
CA TRP A 315 15.76 -20.76 -7.04
C TRP A 315 16.40 -19.39 -6.79
N TRP A 316 16.94 -18.73 -7.84
CA TRP A 316 17.40 -17.35 -7.74
C TRP A 316 16.27 -16.38 -7.42
N ALA A 317 15.03 -16.74 -7.69
CA ALA A 317 13.87 -15.90 -7.36
C ALA A 317 13.68 -15.74 -5.84
N LEU A 318 14.07 -16.71 -5.03
CA LEU A 318 13.94 -16.64 -3.57
C LEU A 318 14.76 -15.50 -2.97
N PRO A 319 16.11 -15.48 -3.09
CA PRO A 319 16.90 -14.37 -2.59
C PRO A 319 16.60 -13.06 -3.32
N ALA A 320 16.25 -13.10 -4.62
CA ALA A 320 15.90 -11.92 -5.37
C ALA A 320 14.62 -11.26 -4.83
N CYS A 321 13.54 -11.99 -4.60
CA CYS A 321 12.30 -11.45 -4.04
C CYS A 321 12.52 -10.90 -2.63
N MET A 322 13.32 -11.57 -1.80
CA MET A 322 13.65 -11.07 -0.46
C MET A 322 14.42 -9.74 -0.52
N LEU A 323 15.47 -9.67 -1.33
CA LEU A 323 16.28 -8.46 -1.50
C LEU A 323 15.49 -7.34 -2.20
N MET A 324 14.58 -7.68 -3.12
CA MET A 324 13.66 -6.74 -3.75
C MET A 324 12.76 -6.09 -2.71
N GLY A 325 12.17 -6.88 -1.80
CA GLY A 325 11.36 -6.36 -0.71
C GLY A 325 12.16 -5.49 0.26
N PHE A 326 13.37 -5.90 0.62
CA PHE A 326 14.27 -5.10 1.44
C PHE A 326 14.58 -3.75 0.78
N GLY A 327 14.95 -3.77 -0.51
CA GLY A 327 15.25 -2.56 -1.30
C GLY A 327 14.05 -1.64 -1.43
N TYR A 328 12.85 -2.20 -1.64
CA TYR A 328 11.61 -1.45 -1.67
C TYR A 328 11.36 -0.69 -0.37
N TYR A 329 11.35 -1.37 0.76
CA TYR A 329 11.12 -0.70 2.04
C TYR A 329 12.21 0.30 2.41
N MET A 330 13.45 0.07 1.97
CA MET A 330 14.56 1.02 2.13
C MET A 330 14.31 2.33 1.37
N MET A 331 13.85 2.27 0.13
CA MET A 331 13.52 3.44 -0.70
C MET A 331 12.18 4.06 -0.28
N HIS A 332 11.12 3.26 -0.25
CA HIS A 332 9.76 3.72 0.01
C HIS A 332 9.61 4.40 1.37
N ASN A 333 10.17 3.81 2.44
CA ASN A 333 10.12 4.39 3.77
C ASN A 333 10.84 5.76 3.83
N THR A 334 11.96 5.90 3.09
CA THR A 334 12.65 7.19 2.97
C THR A 334 11.79 8.22 2.26
N LEU A 335 11.14 7.85 1.15
CA LEU A 335 10.21 8.74 0.43
C LEU A 335 8.97 9.08 1.28
N GLN A 336 8.46 8.14 2.06
CA GLN A 336 7.31 8.35 2.96
C GLN A 336 7.64 9.35 4.08
N VAL A 337 8.86 9.33 4.61
CA VAL A 337 9.32 10.36 5.56
C VAL A 337 9.32 11.72 4.89
N GLN A 338 9.81 11.84 3.65
CA GLN A 338 9.77 13.11 2.89
C GLN A 338 8.34 13.59 2.63
N ALA A 339 7.39 12.67 2.44
CA ALA A 339 5.97 13.02 2.29
C ALA A 339 5.43 13.76 3.52
N THR A 340 5.84 13.38 4.73
CA THR A 340 5.42 14.08 5.96
C THR A 340 6.00 15.48 6.11
N GLN A 341 7.06 15.79 5.37
CA GLN A 341 7.81 17.04 5.43
C GLN A 341 7.51 18.00 4.26
N MET A 342 6.94 17.49 3.15
CA MET A 342 6.69 18.31 1.96
C MET A 342 5.62 19.38 2.15
N ALA A 343 4.73 19.23 3.15
CA ALA A 343 3.75 20.21 3.57
C ALA A 343 3.47 20.08 5.08
N PRO A 344 4.34 20.62 5.96
CA PRO A 344 4.28 20.39 7.42
C PRO A 344 2.95 20.83 8.05
N GLU A 345 2.33 21.89 7.52
CA GLU A 345 1.05 22.42 7.99
C GLU A 345 -0.17 21.58 7.52
N ARG A 346 0.03 20.70 6.51
CA ARG A 346 -1.00 19.92 5.84
C ARG A 346 -0.60 18.46 5.70
N ARG A 347 0.00 17.88 6.75
CA ARG A 347 0.57 16.52 6.73
C ARG A 347 -0.41 15.44 6.26
N GLY A 348 -1.68 15.55 6.63
CA GLY A 348 -2.72 14.61 6.22
C GLY A 348 -2.92 14.60 4.71
N ALA A 349 -3.08 15.76 4.08
CA ALA A 349 -3.21 15.90 2.64
C ALA A 349 -1.92 15.45 1.90
N ALA A 350 -0.74 15.77 2.46
CA ALA A 350 0.54 15.38 1.91
C ALA A 350 0.70 13.85 1.87
N VAL A 351 0.41 13.15 2.97
CA VAL A 351 0.48 11.67 3.03
C VAL A 351 -0.58 11.03 2.15
N ALA A 352 -1.79 11.58 2.07
CA ALA A 352 -2.83 11.09 1.18
C ALA A 352 -2.45 11.26 -0.30
N ALA A 353 -1.87 12.42 -0.67
CA ALA A 353 -1.35 12.66 -2.03
C ALA A 353 -0.21 11.69 -2.39
N PHE A 354 0.69 11.41 -1.43
CA PHE A 354 1.77 10.43 -1.59
C PHE A 354 1.23 9.03 -1.88
N ALA A 355 0.29 8.56 -1.07
CA ALA A 355 -0.32 7.25 -1.27
C ALA A 355 -1.12 7.18 -2.59
N GLY A 356 -1.89 8.23 -2.93
CA GLY A 356 -2.60 8.33 -4.21
C GLY A 356 -1.64 8.30 -5.40
N ALA A 357 -0.53 9.05 -5.36
CA ALA A 357 0.48 9.05 -6.40
C ALA A 357 1.14 7.67 -6.57
N PHE A 358 1.42 6.96 -5.46
CA PHE A 358 1.95 5.60 -5.49
C PHE A 358 1.02 4.62 -6.23
N PHE A 359 -0.26 4.58 -5.87
CA PHE A 359 -1.22 3.65 -6.49
C PHE A 359 -1.57 4.04 -7.94
N LEU A 360 -1.60 5.34 -8.27
CA LEU A 360 -1.72 5.79 -9.64
C LEU A 360 -0.50 5.38 -10.47
N GLY A 361 0.71 5.50 -9.90
CA GLY A 361 1.92 5.00 -10.52
C GLY A 361 1.84 3.50 -10.77
N GLN A 362 1.48 2.71 -9.75
CA GLN A 362 1.25 1.27 -9.89
C GLN A 362 0.28 0.96 -11.03
N SER A 363 -0.84 1.67 -11.10
CA SER A 363 -1.85 1.43 -12.14
C SER A 363 -1.32 1.68 -13.54
N VAL A 364 -0.64 2.81 -13.74
CA VAL A 364 0.01 3.13 -15.02
C VAL A 364 1.08 2.10 -15.35
N GLY A 365 1.88 1.69 -14.35
CA GLY A 365 2.92 0.70 -14.52
C GLY A 365 2.37 -0.67 -14.95
N VAL A 366 1.32 -1.18 -14.29
CA VAL A 366 0.69 -2.45 -14.69
C VAL A 366 0.05 -2.35 -16.06
N ALA A 367 -0.62 -1.23 -16.39
CA ALA A 367 -1.22 -1.02 -17.71
C ALA A 367 -0.14 -1.03 -18.82
N LEU A 368 0.97 -0.32 -18.61
CA LEU A 368 2.09 -0.32 -19.57
C LEU A 368 2.75 -1.70 -19.66
N ALA A 369 2.96 -2.38 -18.54
CA ALA A 369 3.49 -3.74 -18.52
C ALA A 369 2.56 -4.72 -19.28
N GLY A 370 1.24 -4.59 -19.12
CA GLY A 370 0.26 -5.38 -19.84
C GLY A 370 0.28 -5.16 -21.36
N LEU A 371 0.58 -3.94 -21.83
CA LEU A 371 0.78 -3.65 -23.26
C LEU A 371 2.10 -4.22 -23.79
N LEU A 372 3.14 -4.19 -22.98
CA LEU A 372 4.48 -4.64 -23.38
C LEU A 372 4.63 -6.16 -23.35
N VAL A 373 3.94 -6.84 -22.44
CA VAL A 373 4.13 -8.28 -22.21
C VAL A 373 3.81 -9.13 -23.41
N GLU A 374 2.84 -8.73 -24.22
CA GLU A 374 2.40 -9.46 -25.42
C GLU A 374 3.44 -9.42 -26.54
N GLY A 375 4.15 -8.31 -26.68
CA GLY A 375 5.19 -8.16 -27.73
C GLY A 375 6.58 -8.56 -27.28
N MET A 376 6.90 -8.36 -26.01
CA MET A 376 8.27 -8.50 -25.48
C MET A 376 8.45 -9.67 -24.52
N GLY A 377 7.35 -10.21 -23.97
CA GLY A 377 7.36 -11.25 -22.95
C GLY A 377 7.66 -10.73 -21.53
N THR A 378 7.42 -11.60 -20.54
CA THR A 378 7.51 -11.28 -19.11
C THR A 378 8.92 -10.86 -18.67
N ALA A 379 9.98 -11.45 -19.23
CA ALA A 379 11.38 -11.12 -18.89
C ALA A 379 11.70 -9.64 -19.14
N TRP A 380 11.29 -9.12 -20.30
CA TRP A 380 11.57 -7.72 -20.66
C TRP A 380 10.69 -6.73 -19.89
N VAL A 381 9.48 -7.13 -19.49
CA VAL A 381 8.66 -6.34 -18.56
C VAL A 381 9.36 -6.16 -17.22
N LEU A 382 9.93 -7.23 -16.66
CA LEU A 382 10.70 -7.17 -15.41
C LEU A 382 11.95 -6.31 -15.56
N ALA A 383 12.69 -6.47 -16.65
CA ALA A 383 13.86 -5.68 -16.95
C ALA A 383 13.55 -4.20 -17.09
N ALA A 384 12.48 -3.85 -17.82
CA ALA A 384 12.00 -2.48 -17.95
C ALA A 384 11.63 -1.85 -16.60
N GLY A 385 10.96 -2.62 -15.71
CA GLY A 385 10.69 -2.22 -14.34
C GLY A 385 11.97 -1.91 -13.55
N GLY A 386 13.00 -2.75 -13.71
CA GLY A 386 14.32 -2.54 -13.10
C GLY A 386 15.00 -1.25 -13.58
N VAL A 387 15.01 -1.00 -14.89
CA VAL A 387 15.56 0.25 -15.46
C VAL A 387 14.77 1.46 -14.95
N ALA A 388 13.44 1.36 -14.94
CA ALA A 388 12.58 2.46 -14.56
C ALA A 388 12.74 2.83 -13.07
N VAL A 389 12.92 1.86 -12.17
CA VAL A 389 13.18 2.15 -10.75
C VAL A 389 14.55 2.80 -10.54
N GLY A 390 15.56 2.38 -11.30
CA GLY A 390 16.87 3.04 -11.31
C GLY A 390 16.78 4.50 -11.76
N PHE A 391 16.01 4.77 -12.82
CA PHE A 391 15.72 6.12 -13.30
C PHE A 391 14.97 6.96 -12.25
N ALA A 392 13.97 6.39 -11.57
CA ALA A 392 13.21 7.07 -10.53
C ALA A 392 14.12 7.59 -9.41
N ALA A 393 15.02 6.74 -8.91
CA ALA A 393 15.98 7.12 -7.86
C ALA A 393 17.03 8.13 -8.34
N TRP A 394 17.52 7.97 -9.57
CA TRP A 394 18.45 8.94 -10.17
C TRP A 394 17.81 10.31 -10.29
N ASN A 395 16.57 10.38 -10.84
CA ASN A 395 15.82 11.62 -11.00
C ASN A 395 15.53 12.29 -9.65
N PHE A 396 15.07 11.54 -8.65
CA PHE A 396 14.86 12.06 -7.31
C PHE A 396 16.12 12.67 -6.71
N ASN A 397 17.25 11.96 -6.74
CA ASN A 397 18.51 12.42 -6.18
C ASN A 397 19.09 13.63 -6.94
N ARG A 398 18.90 13.70 -8.27
CA ARG A 398 19.30 14.85 -9.09
C ARG A 398 18.49 16.09 -8.70
N GLN A 399 17.16 15.98 -8.64
CA GLN A 399 16.29 17.09 -8.30
C GLN A 399 16.51 17.57 -6.87
N ARG A 400 16.68 16.64 -5.92
CA ARG A 400 17.01 16.97 -4.53
C ARG A 400 18.30 17.77 -4.42
N ARG A 401 19.36 17.37 -5.14
CA ARG A 401 20.64 18.13 -5.16
C ARG A 401 20.46 19.52 -5.73
N GLY A 402 19.71 19.67 -6.81
CA GLY A 402 19.43 20.97 -7.43
C GLY A 402 18.68 21.92 -6.47
N LEU A 403 17.73 21.41 -5.70
CA LEU A 403 16.97 22.20 -4.72
C LEU A 403 17.85 22.62 -3.52
N LEU A 404 18.70 21.72 -3.03
CA LEU A 404 19.63 22.03 -1.93
C LEU A 404 20.68 23.08 -2.35
N ALA A 405 21.13 23.04 -3.61
CA ALA A 405 22.06 24.05 -4.16
C ALA A 405 21.40 25.42 -4.38
N ALA A 406 20.08 25.46 -4.65
CA ALA A 406 19.34 26.71 -4.87
C ALA A 406 18.92 27.44 -3.58
N GLY A 407 19.19 26.85 -2.40
CA GLY A 407 18.91 27.47 -1.08
C GLY A 407 17.46 27.39 -0.62
N PRO A 408 17.15 27.89 0.60
CA PRO A 408 15.83 27.74 1.25
C PRO A 408 14.67 28.41 0.48
N ALA A 409 14.91 29.46 -0.27
CA ALA A 409 13.89 30.18 -1.06
C ALA A 409 13.31 29.30 -2.19
N ALA A 410 14.04 28.31 -2.69
CA ALA A 410 13.60 27.44 -3.77
C ALA A 410 12.71 26.27 -3.28
N THR A 411 12.62 26.04 -1.98
CA THR A 411 11.80 24.99 -1.36
C THR A 411 10.42 25.46 -0.95
N GLN A 412 10.22 26.78 -0.83
CA GLN A 412 8.93 27.38 -0.45
C GLN A 412 8.02 27.59 -1.66
N ALA A 413 6.71 27.47 -1.46
CA ALA A 413 5.71 27.77 -2.49
C ALA A 413 5.77 29.25 -2.87
N PRO A 414 5.65 29.64 -4.16
CA PRO A 414 5.48 31.03 -4.53
C PRO A 414 4.14 31.54 -4.02
N GLY A 415 4.18 32.56 -3.12
CA GLY A 415 3.08 33.49 -2.89
C GLY A 415 1.95 33.00 -1.99
N ALA A 416 2.06 33.30 -0.68
CA ALA A 416 0.96 33.85 0.06
C ALA A 416 1.23 35.35 0.15
N GLY A 417 0.77 36.10 -0.85
CA GLY A 417 0.58 37.51 -0.85
C GLY A 417 -0.89 37.78 -1.03
#